data_eee10530f083d748b7884b913a734759
#
_entry.id   eee10530f083d748b7884b913a734759
#
_cell.length_a   1.000
_cell.length_b   1.000
_cell.length_c   1.000
_cell.angle_alpha   90.00
_cell.angle_beta   90.00
_cell.angle_gamma   90.00
#
_symmetry.space_group_name_H-M   'P 1'
#
loop_
_entity.id
_entity.type
_entity.pdbx_description
1 polymer ?
#
loop_
_entity_poly.entity_id
_entity_poly.type
_entity_poly.pdbx_seq_one_letter_code
_entity_poly.pdbx_strand_id
1 'polypeptide(L)'
;MSSVLAGRARIVCVALAAATLVGCGASERTLSPSAPSSGGSSSLGPAAPTVPADKLVGRWGLGAYLRDSDRPRTEKEARSQCSNAYVIKAGSNGGVIMHLADEKEPEELYLKTSGGKTYLGPAGPAPMAEDREILSNDGRIMIMRFMDPDVFKRYGTSIYIRCGA
;
A
#
# COMPACT_ATOMS: atom_id res chain seq x y z
N MET A 1 35.64 -27.67 -14.41
CA MET A 1 35.92 -28.25 -13.10
C MET A 1 34.96 -27.57 -12.14
N SER A 2 33.79 -28.09 -12.01
CA SER A 2 33.20 -29.01 -11.02
C SER A 2 33.27 -28.47 -9.59
N SER A 3 32.15 -28.11 -9.00
CA SER A 3 31.69 -28.71 -7.76
C SER A 3 30.26 -28.25 -7.43
N VAL A 4 29.37 -29.19 -7.55
CA VAL A 4 27.99 -29.23 -7.05
C VAL A 4 28.05 -29.57 -5.55
N LEU A 5 27.35 -28.83 -4.70
CA LEU A 5 27.02 -29.32 -3.35
C LEU A 5 25.51 -29.20 -3.11
N ALA A 6 24.89 -30.36 -3.17
CA ALA A 6 23.51 -30.59 -2.73
C ALA A 6 23.49 -30.72 -1.21
N GLY A 7 22.67 -29.96 -0.53
CA GLY A 7 22.37 -30.05 0.90
C GLY A 7 20.94 -30.49 1.13
N ARG A 8 20.80 -31.71 1.65
CA ARG A 8 19.55 -32.47 1.86
C ARG A 8 18.67 -31.90 2.97
N ALA A 9 17.38 -31.99 2.71
CA ALA A 9 16.26 -31.85 3.62
C ALA A 9 16.37 -32.66 4.92
N ARG A 10 15.86 -32.15 6.02
CA ARG A 10 15.39 -32.93 7.17
C ARG A 10 14.00 -32.45 7.55
N ILE A 11 13.05 -33.29 7.20
CA ILE A 11 11.67 -33.25 7.70
C ILE A 11 11.72 -33.83 9.13
N VAL A 12 11.22 -33.05 10.09
CA VAL A 12 10.89 -33.57 11.43
C VAL A 12 9.39 -33.45 11.60
N CYS A 13 8.71 -34.58 11.50
CA CYS A 13 7.34 -34.76 11.94
C CYS A 13 7.33 -34.91 13.46
N VAL A 14 6.60 -34.09 14.17
CA VAL A 14 6.19 -34.36 15.56
C VAL A 14 4.67 -34.32 15.61
N ALA A 15 4.12 -35.51 15.78
CA ALA A 15 2.74 -35.76 16.14
C ALA A 15 2.68 -35.93 17.67
N LEU A 16 1.60 -35.50 18.31
CA LEU A 16 0.99 -35.94 19.58
C LEU A 16 0.11 -34.79 20.11
N ALA A 17 -1.01 -34.92 20.74
CA ALA A 17 -1.94 -36.00 21.07
C ALA A 17 -3.24 -35.30 21.54
N ALA A 18 -4.33 -36.00 21.39
CA ALA A 18 -5.67 -35.59 21.80
C ALA A 18 -5.84 -35.59 23.33
N ALA A 19 -6.66 -34.65 23.83
CA ALA A 19 -7.30 -34.76 25.13
C ALA A 19 -8.74 -34.27 25.05
N THR A 20 -9.65 -35.25 25.10
CA THR A 20 -11.11 -35.08 25.25
C THR A 20 -11.44 -34.81 26.71
N LEU A 21 -12.20 -33.78 27.01
CA LEU A 21 -12.93 -33.66 28.27
C LEU A 21 -14.40 -33.37 27.95
N VAL A 22 -15.20 -34.40 28.22
CA VAL A 22 -16.67 -34.39 28.29
C VAL A 22 -17.07 -33.77 29.63
N GLY A 23 -17.88 -32.74 29.61
CA GLY A 23 -18.50 -32.15 30.78
C GLY A 23 -19.97 -31.85 30.49
N CYS A 24 -20.88 -32.80 30.82
CA CYS A 24 -22.32 -32.58 30.91
C CYS A 24 -22.63 -31.81 32.17
N GLY A 25 -23.29 -30.68 32.05
CA GLY A 25 -23.95 -29.96 33.14
C GLY A 25 -25.27 -29.41 32.65
N ALA A 26 -26.36 -30.15 32.89
CA ALA A 26 -27.73 -29.67 32.72
C ALA A 26 -28.12 -28.80 33.93
N SER A 27 -28.65 -27.63 33.68
CA SER A 27 -29.50 -26.89 34.63
C SER A 27 -30.51 -26.07 33.85
N GLU A 28 -31.74 -26.38 34.10
CA GLU A 28 -32.95 -25.73 33.57
C GLU A 28 -33.25 -24.38 34.21
N ARG A 29 -34.03 -23.62 33.46
CA ARG A 29 -34.97 -22.51 33.85
C ARG A 29 -34.35 -21.13 34.00
N THR A 30 -34.66 -20.21 33.13
CA THR A 30 -35.88 -19.38 33.24
C THR A 30 -36.07 -18.57 31.96
N LEU A 31 -37.30 -18.57 31.42
CA LEU A 31 -37.75 -17.73 30.32
C LEU A 31 -37.87 -16.27 30.81
N SER A 32 -37.16 -15.37 30.17
CA SER A 32 -37.49 -13.94 30.12
C SER A 32 -37.26 -13.46 28.70
N PRO A 33 -38.26 -12.84 28.04
CA PRO A 33 -38.05 -12.28 26.72
C PRO A 33 -37.37 -10.94 26.84
N SER A 34 -36.03 -10.91 26.62
CA SER A 34 -35.30 -9.67 26.48
C SER A 34 -35.01 -9.42 25.02
N ALA A 35 -35.32 -8.21 24.62
CA ALA A 35 -35.24 -7.65 23.28
C ALA A 35 -33.94 -7.97 22.55
N PRO A 36 -33.92 -8.04 21.19
CA PRO A 36 -32.71 -8.21 20.41
C PRO A 36 -31.91 -6.93 20.51
N SER A 37 -30.86 -6.94 21.35
CA SER A 37 -29.80 -5.99 21.27
C SER A 37 -29.04 -6.28 19.98
N SER A 38 -29.33 -5.53 18.93
CA SER A 38 -28.53 -5.46 17.75
C SER A 38 -27.13 -4.90 18.11
N GLY A 39 -26.31 -5.75 18.69
CA GLY A 39 -24.88 -5.49 18.85
C GLY A 39 -24.24 -5.55 17.47
N GLY A 40 -24.28 -4.45 16.74
CA GLY A 40 -23.49 -4.26 15.55
C GLY A 40 -22.01 -4.35 15.95
N SER A 41 -21.40 -5.53 15.81
CA SER A 41 -19.96 -5.66 15.76
C SER A 41 -19.51 -4.92 14.51
N SER A 42 -19.21 -3.63 14.65
CA SER A 42 -18.42 -2.89 13.65
C SER A 42 -17.07 -3.57 13.60
N SER A 43 -16.92 -4.54 12.70
CA SER A 43 -15.58 -4.97 12.29
C SER A 43 -14.94 -3.73 11.67
N LEU A 44 -14.00 -3.13 12.39
CA LEU A 44 -13.09 -2.11 11.84
C LEU A 44 -12.24 -2.83 10.79
N GLY A 45 -12.78 -2.98 9.60
CA GLY A 45 -12.00 -3.30 8.43
C GLY A 45 -10.92 -2.24 8.23
N PRO A 46 -9.85 -2.53 7.49
CA PRO A 46 -8.84 -1.53 7.18
C PRO A 46 -9.54 -0.29 6.63
N ALA A 47 -9.21 0.89 7.20
CA ALA A 47 -9.81 2.15 6.77
C ALA A 47 -9.59 2.32 5.26
N ALA A 48 -10.64 2.69 4.54
CA ALA A 48 -10.53 2.94 3.11
C ALA A 48 -9.49 4.04 2.85
N PRO A 49 -8.68 3.93 1.77
CA PRO A 49 -7.72 4.97 1.41
C PRO A 49 -8.41 6.33 1.27
N THR A 50 -7.77 7.37 1.78
CA THR A 50 -8.28 8.75 1.69
C THR A 50 -8.33 9.27 0.24
N VAL A 51 -7.54 8.65 -0.64
CA VAL A 51 -7.47 8.95 -2.07
C VAL A 51 -7.86 7.69 -2.83
N PRO A 52 -8.92 7.70 -3.66
CA PRO A 52 -9.26 6.57 -4.49
C PRO A 52 -8.29 6.42 -5.68
N ALA A 53 -8.05 5.18 -6.12
CA ALA A 53 -7.05 4.85 -7.14
C ALA A 53 -7.29 5.55 -8.49
N ASP A 54 -8.54 5.77 -8.87
CA ASP A 54 -8.92 6.47 -10.10
C ASP A 54 -8.39 7.91 -10.16
N LYS A 55 -8.18 8.56 -9.00
CA LYS A 55 -7.59 9.90 -8.92
C LYS A 55 -6.10 9.93 -9.23
N LEU A 56 -5.43 8.79 -9.17
CA LEU A 56 -4.03 8.67 -9.58
C LEU A 56 -3.90 8.45 -11.09
N VAL A 57 -4.89 7.80 -11.71
CA VAL A 57 -4.87 7.50 -13.15
C VAL A 57 -4.81 8.78 -13.99
N GLY A 58 -3.93 8.81 -14.97
CA GLY A 58 -3.79 9.94 -15.89
C GLY A 58 -2.38 10.20 -16.37
N ARG A 59 -2.19 11.38 -16.95
CA ARG A 59 -0.90 11.87 -17.44
C ARG A 59 -0.35 12.90 -16.46
N TRP A 60 0.92 12.74 -16.11
CA TRP A 60 1.55 13.56 -15.09
C TRP A 60 2.93 14.04 -15.54
N GLY A 61 3.19 15.32 -15.36
CA GLY A 61 4.55 15.84 -15.37
C GLY A 61 5.22 15.48 -14.05
N LEU A 62 6.41 14.89 -14.10
CA LEU A 62 7.13 14.36 -12.94
C LEU A 62 8.36 15.19 -12.64
N GLY A 63 8.57 15.49 -11.37
CA GLY A 63 9.80 16.06 -10.83
C GLY A 63 10.08 15.49 -9.44
N ALA A 64 11.25 15.80 -8.90
CA ALA A 64 11.62 15.41 -7.55
C ALA A 64 12.51 16.44 -6.87
N TYR A 65 12.45 16.52 -5.55
CA TYR A 65 13.24 17.43 -4.75
C TYR A 65 13.68 16.79 -3.43
N LEU A 66 14.84 17.20 -2.94
CA LEU A 66 15.37 16.74 -1.65
C LEU A 66 15.10 17.76 -0.52
N ARG A 67 14.99 19.04 -0.86
CA ARG A 67 14.72 20.11 0.11
C ARG A 67 13.41 20.79 -0.24
N ASP A 68 12.58 21.04 0.74
CA ASP A 68 11.28 21.70 0.56
C ASP A 68 11.40 23.08 -0.10
N SER A 69 12.51 23.79 0.12
CA SER A 69 12.82 25.07 -0.57
C SER A 69 12.87 24.93 -2.09
N ASP A 70 13.19 23.76 -2.63
CA ASP A 70 13.30 23.49 -4.07
C ASP A 70 11.94 23.17 -4.71
N ARG A 71 10.92 22.89 -3.90
CA ARG A 71 9.59 22.50 -4.37
C ARG A 71 8.99 23.44 -5.41
N PRO A 72 8.99 24.81 -5.24
CA PRO A 72 8.36 25.70 -6.23
C PRO A 72 9.04 25.63 -7.60
N ARG A 73 10.37 25.50 -7.64
CA ARG A 73 11.14 25.35 -8.87
C ARG A 73 10.84 24.00 -9.52
N THR A 74 10.87 22.91 -8.74
CA THR A 74 10.59 21.56 -9.22
C THR A 74 9.16 21.43 -9.75
N GLU A 75 8.19 22.08 -9.13
CA GLU A 75 6.80 22.11 -9.61
C GLU A 75 6.69 22.75 -10.99
N LYS A 76 7.40 23.85 -11.23
CA LYS A 76 7.46 24.51 -12.55
C LYS A 76 8.13 23.60 -13.59
N GLU A 77 9.24 22.94 -13.23
CA GLU A 77 9.93 22.00 -14.10
C GLU A 77 9.05 20.77 -14.42
N ALA A 78 8.36 20.21 -13.42
CA ALA A 78 7.42 19.10 -13.63
C ALA A 78 6.29 19.47 -14.61
N ARG A 79 5.78 20.70 -14.58
CA ARG A 79 4.78 21.16 -15.57
C ARG A 79 5.31 21.11 -17.00
N SER A 80 6.58 21.42 -17.23
CA SER A 80 7.18 21.35 -18.56
C SER A 80 7.33 19.93 -19.08
N GLN A 81 7.36 18.93 -18.19
CA GLN A 81 7.42 17.51 -18.56
C GLN A 81 6.09 16.96 -19.14
N CYS A 82 5.04 17.74 -19.18
CA CYS A 82 3.76 17.30 -19.77
C CYS A 82 3.86 16.99 -21.29
N SER A 83 4.87 17.47 -21.99
CA SER A 83 5.19 17.06 -23.37
C SER A 83 5.65 15.59 -23.45
N ASN A 84 6.30 15.09 -22.38
CA ASN A 84 6.73 13.70 -22.21
C ASN A 84 6.19 13.15 -20.87
N ALA A 85 4.89 13.13 -20.72
CA ALA A 85 4.21 12.85 -19.49
C ALA A 85 4.44 11.41 -18.99
N TYR A 86 4.64 11.24 -17.71
CA TYR A 86 4.53 9.96 -17.02
C TYR A 86 3.06 9.52 -17.00
N VAL A 87 2.77 8.31 -17.44
CA VAL A 87 1.40 7.80 -17.54
C VAL A 87 1.12 6.77 -16.46
N ILE A 88 0.18 7.07 -15.58
CA ILE A 88 -0.36 6.15 -14.60
C ILE A 88 -1.64 5.55 -15.19
N LYS A 89 -1.69 4.22 -15.32
CA LYS A 89 -2.86 3.48 -15.83
C LYS A 89 -3.61 2.81 -14.69
N ALA A 90 -4.88 2.50 -14.90
CA ALA A 90 -5.63 1.65 -13.98
C ALA A 90 -5.05 0.22 -14.04
N GLY A 91 -4.94 -0.40 -12.90
CA GLY A 91 -4.63 -1.82 -12.76
C GLY A 91 -5.88 -2.68 -12.95
N SER A 92 -5.69 -3.97 -13.14
CA SER A 92 -6.78 -4.94 -13.32
C SER A 92 -7.40 -5.41 -12.00
N ASN A 93 -6.70 -5.21 -10.89
CA ASN A 93 -7.10 -5.66 -9.55
C ASN A 93 -7.43 -4.50 -8.60
N GLY A 94 -7.76 -3.32 -9.16
CA GLY A 94 -8.15 -2.14 -8.37
C GLY A 94 -6.99 -1.25 -7.94
N GLY A 95 -5.75 -1.57 -8.36
CA GLY A 95 -4.56 -0.75 -8.18
C GLY A 95 -4.30 0.19 -9.36
N VAL A 96 -3.07 0.68 -9.43
CA VAL A 96 -2.56 1.50 -10.54
C VAL A 96 -1.24 0.94 -11.05
N ILE A 97 -1.00 1.04 -12.34
CA ILE A 97 0.25 0.58 -12.97
C ILE A 97 1.28 1.70 -12.91
N MET A 98 2.34 1.46 -12.13
CA MET A 98 3.45 2.38 -11.92
C MET A 98 4.76 1.60 -11.73
N HIS A 99 5.90 2.30 -11.91
CA HIS A 99 7.22 1.71 -11.62
C HIS A 99 7.52 1.79 -10.13
N LEU A 100 8.08 0.73 -9.56
CA LEU A 100 8.82 0.82 -8.30
C LEU A 100 10.14 1.60 -8.50
N ALA A 101 10.80 1.93 -7.41
CA ALA A 101 12.12 2.50 -7.48
C ALA A 101 13.11 1.48 -8.07
N ASP A 102 13.97 1.94 -8.98
CA ASP A 102 15.00 1.13 -9.64
C ASP A 102 14.48 0.00 -10.55
N GLU A 103 13.15 -0.18 -10.69
CA GLU A 103 12.57 -1.18 -11.57
C GLU A 103 12.29 -0.61 -12.97
N LYS A 104 12.59 -1.41 -14.00
CA LYS A 104 12.38 -1.02 -15.41
C LYS A 104 10.96 -1.25 -15.87
N GLU A 105 10.32 -2.29 -15.35
CA GLU A 105 8.96 -2.66 -15.73
C GLU A 105 7.97 -2.13 -14.69
N PRO A 106 6.86 -1.56 -15.15
CA PRO A 106 5.81 -1.13 -14.24
C PRO A 106 4.99 -2.32 -13.74
N GLU A 107 4.54 -2.25 -12.49
CA GLU A 107 3.67 -3.25 -11.88
C GLU A 107 2.42 -2.62 -11.27
N GLU A 108 1.48 -3.45 -10.83
CA GLU A 108 0.27 -2.98 -10.17
C GLU A 108 0.54 -2.66 -8.72
N LEU A 109 0.43 -1.38 -8.36
CA LEU A 109 0.59 -0.86 -7.00
C LEU A 109 -0.77 -0.54 -6.39
N TYR A 110 -0.91 -0.75 -5.09
CA TYR A 110 -2.15 -0.62 -4.35
C TYR A 110 -2.09 0.51 -3.35
N LEU A 111 -3.21 1.22 -3.21
CA LEU A 111 -3.40 2.17 -2.14
C LEU A 111 -3.69 1.43 -0.84
N LYS A 112 -2.92 1.75 0.19
CA LYS A 112 -2.96 1.13 1.51
C LYS A 112 -3.06 2.20 2.58
N THR A 113 -3.71 1.90 3.70
CA THR A 113 -3.84 2.85 4.82
C THR A 113 -3.28 2.24 6.09
N SER A 114 -2.48 3.01 6.80
CA SER A 114 -1.94 2.63 8.10
C SER A 114 -1.67 3.88 8.92
N GLY A 115 -2.07 3.90 10.20
CA GLY A 115 -1.85 5.03 11.09
C GLY A 115 -2.41 6.36 10.60
N GLY A 116 -3.54 6.34 9.87
CA GLY A 116 -4.15 7.56 9.30
C GLY A 116 -3.43 8.12 8.07
N LYS A 117 -2.42 7.44 7.55
CA LYS A 117 -1.67 7.81 6.36
C LYS A 117 -2.01 6.90 5.20
N THR A 118 -1.87 7.42 3.99
CA THR A 118 -2.07 6.66 2.74
C THR A 118 -0.72 6.36 2.09
N TYR A 119 -0.56 5.12 1.66
CA TYR A 119 0.64 4.60 1.02
C TYR A 119 0.28 4.01 -0.34
N LEU A 120 1.22 4.03 -1.26
CA LEU A 120 1.13 3.38 -2.58
C LEU A 120 2.34 2.44 -2.75
N GLY A 121 2.09 1.17 -2.99
CA GLY A 121 3.14 0.16 -3.15
C GLY A 121 2.60 -1.22 -3.51
N PRO A 122 3.45 -2.25 -3.55
CA PRO A 122 3.06 -3.62 -3.85
C PRO A 122 1.97 -4.14 -2.90
N ALA A 123 1.32 -5.24 -3.26
CA ALA A 123 0.36 -5.89 -2.38
C ALA A 123 1.01 -6.29 -1.04
N GLY A 124 0.29 -6.07 0.07
CA GLY A 124 0.79 -6.39 1.40
C GLY A 124 0.44 -5.34 2.45
N PRO A 125 1.01 -5.44 3.65
CA PRO A 125 0.78 -4.46 4.73
C PRO A 125 1.37 -3.09 4.38
N ALA A 126 1.03 -2.06 5.17
CA ALA A 126 1.64 -0.74 5.09
C ALA A 126 2.11 -0.29 6.48
N PRO A 127 3.23 0.45 6.57
CA PRO A 127 4.17 0.74 5.49
C PRO A 127 5.17 -0.41 5.24
N MET A 128 5.57 -0.60 3.98
CA MET A 128 6.70 -1.43 3.56
C MET A 128 7.81 -0.54 3.00
N ALA A 129 9.03 -1.07 2.83
CA ALA A 129 10.16 -0.31 2.27
C ALA A 129 9.87 0.21 0.86
N GLU A 130 9.22 -0.60 0.03
CA GLU A 130 8.85 -0.29 -1.36
C GLU A 130 7.68 0.71 -1.47
N ASP A 131 7.01 0.99 -0.36
CA ASP A 131 5.89 1.93 -0.36
C ASP A 131 6.35 3.39 -0.53
N ARG A 132 5.41 4.19 -1.03
CA ARG A 132 5.49 5.64 -1.04
C ARG A 132 4.35 6.20 -0.21
N GLU A 133 4.64 7.03 0.77
CA GLU A 133 3.63 7.81 1.48
C GLU A 133 3.07 8.89 0.55
N ILE A 134 1.76 8.97 0.39
CA ILE A 134 1.10 10.09 -0.28
C ILE A 134 0.97 11.22 0.73
N LEU A 135 1.83 12.23 0.60
CA LEU A 135 1.84 13.39 1.49
C LEU A 135 0.69 14.34 1.20
N SER A 136 0.33 14.48 -0.08
CA SER A 136 -0.84 15.27 -0.51
C SER A 136 -1.30 14.85 -1.91
N ASN A 137 -2.60 14.99 -2.17
CA ASN A 137 -3.16 14.86 -3.51
C ASN A 137 -4.46 15.68 -3.58
N ASP A 138 -4.43 16.76 -4.36
CA ASP A 138 -5.60 17.62 -4.63
C ASP A 138 -6.23 17.36 -6.01
N GLY A 139 -5.80 16.30 -6.69
CA GLY A 139 -6.21 15.93 -8.05
C GLY A 139 -5.46 16.66 -9.16
N ARG A 140 -4.74 17.75 -8.85
CA ARG A 140 -3.89 18.52 -9.77
C ARG A 140 -2.41 18.34 -9.47
N ILE A 141 -2.08 18.27 -8.20
CA ILE A 141 -0.73 18.07 -7.68
C ILE A 141 -0.77 16.90 -6.70
N MET A 142 0.10 15.93 -6.90
CA MET A 142 0.29 14.81 -6.01
C MET A 142 1.75 14.76 -5.56
N ILE A 143 1.96 14.60 -4.25
CA ILE A 143 3.29 14.55 -3.65
C ILE A 143 3.43 13.22 -2.93
N MET A 144 4.50 12.50 -3.25
CA MET A 144 4.82 11.19 -2.67
C MET A 144 6.26 11.17 -2.15
N ARG A 145 6.48 10.43 -1.07
CA ARG A 145 7.79 10.22 -0.48
C ARG A 145 8.05 8.73 -0.30
N PHE A 146 9.21 8.26 -0.73
CA PHE A 146 9.65 6.88 -0.54
C PHE A 146 9.79 6.55 0.95
N MET A 147 9.38 5.36 1.35
CA MET A 147 9.52 4.87 2.73
C MET A 147 10.94 4.36 2.99
N ASP A 148 11.59 3.77 1.99
CA ASP A 148 12.99 3.38 2.08
C ASP A 148 13.89 4.63 2.14
N PRO A 149 14.72 4.77 3.20
CA PRO A 149 15.58 5.95 3.38
C PRO A 149 16.66 6.10 2.31
N ASP A 150 17.19 4.99 1.77
CA ASP A 150 18.24 5.05 0.75
C ASP A 150 17.66 5.39 -0.62
N VAL A 151 16.45 4.91 -0.92
CA VAL A 151 15.69 5.34 -2.10
C VAL A 151 15.34 6.82 -1.99
N PHE A 152 14.83 7.26 -0.83
CA PHE A 152 14.55 8.67 -0.59
C PHE A 152 15.79 9.56 -0.75
N LYS A 153 16.95 9.12 -0.26
CA LYS A 153 18.22 9.85 -0.38
C LYS A 153 18.65 10.05 -1.84
N ARG A 154 18.34 9.07 -2.72
CA ARG A 154 18.65 9.13 -4.15
C ARG A 154 17.66 9.96 -4.94
N TYR A 155 16.38 9.78 -4.69
CA TYR A 155 15.30 10.31 -5.53
C TYR A 155 14.52 11.48 -4.90
N GLY A 156 14.59 11.65 -3.58
CA GLY A 156 13.87 12.71 -2.87
C GLY A 156 12.35 12.48 -2.81
N THR A 157 11.64 13.59 -2.63
CA THR A 157 10.18 13.65 -2.67
C THR A 157 9.72 13.88 -4.09
N SER A 158 8.90 13.00 -4.62
CA SER A 158 8.34 13.10 -5.97
C SER A 158 7.14 14.04 -5.99
N ILE A 159 7.08 14.89 -7.01
CA ILE A 159 5.94 15.74 -7.32
C ILE A 159 5.39 15.40 -8.70
N TYR A 160 4.09 15.17 -8.75
CA TYR A 160 3.34 14.86 -9.95
C TYR A 160 2.37 16.01 -10.23
N ILE A 161 2.46 16.59 -11.41
CA ILE A 161 1.57 17.67 -11.88
C ILE A 161 0.67 17.11 -12.96
N ARG A 162 -0.65 17.18 -12.78
CA ARG A 162 -1.59 16.66 -13.77
C ARG A 162 -1.50 17.45 -15.07
N CYS A 163 -1.33 16.74 -16.19
CA CYS A 163 -1.27 17.32 -17.51
C CYS A 163 -2.67 17.48 -18.10
N GLY A 164 -2.95 18.66 -18.69
CA GLY A 164 -4.24 18.94 -19.33
C GLY A 164 -5.36 19.31 -18.34
N ALA A 165 -5.00 19.73 -17.11
CA ALA A 165 -5.95 20.27 -16.14
C ALA A 165 -5.97 21.80 -16.16
#